data_4719dbe435008321498917a8551f2acf
#
_entry.id   4719dbe435008321498917a8551f2acf
#
_cell.length_a   1.000
_cell.length_b   1.000
_cell.length_c   1.000
_cell.angle_alpha   90.00
_cell.angle_beta   90.00
_cell.angle_gamma   90.00
#
_symmetry.space_group_name_H-M   'P 1'
#
loop_
_entity.id
_entity.type
_entity.pdbx_description
1 polymer ?
#
loop_
_entity_poly.entity_id
_entity_poly.type
_entity_poly.pdbx_seq_one_letter_code
_entity_poly.pdbx_strand_id
1 'polypeptide(L)'
;MILVRNIRLPLSAGEPQAFEKALHTLRVPRSKVEHTGVAKLSVDARHGQPKLVYTVAVTLRQPGEEAALAARCPDAALHRRADFTLHAGTQPLAHRPVVCGLGPAGLFAALLLARQGYRPIVLERGPALDARVQAVEHFSATGQLDPNANIQFGEGGAGTFSDGKLTTRIGDELCDFVTEVFLQHGAPAEIAWKQKPHVGTDLLRGVITSIRREIESLGGEVHFNTALTGLERKNGRLVGITTTNGSFACETLVFAVGHSARDTFSMLMDSGLVLECKPFSVGFRAEHLQTEIEKSLYHEAAGHPALPRGEYQLSQHVGDRCVYTFCMCPGGQVVASASEEERVVTNGMSYHARSGKNANAAVVVSVGGADFANDPRRAIAFQRELEAKAYAAGRAAGAYAAPAENVQSFLEGRGQLHIGSVQPTYDRGVTAADLGALLPGELTDTLRAGLRAYERKIAGYTAPDAILTGLETRTSSPVRLKREEDFVCAQLAGLYPCGEGAGYAGGIMSAAVDGLRVARAIISRYAPA
;
A
#
# COMPACT_ATOMS: atom_id res chain seq x y z
N MET A 1 -14.83 -2.60 26.81
CA MET A 1 -13.43 -2.69 27.30
C MET A 1 -12.83 -1.30 27.40
N ILE A 2 -11.88 -1.10 28.31
CA ILE A 2 -11.22 0.20 28.55
C ILE A 2 -9.85 0.16 27.87
N LEU A 3 -9.50 1.19 27.10
CA LEU A 3 -8.14 1.39 26.56
C LEU A 3 -7.39 2.38 27.45
N VAL A 4 -6.33 1.93 28.11
CA VAL A 4 -5.45 2.75 28.94
C VAL A 4 -4.22 3.11 28.10
N ARG A 5 -4.05 4.38 27.80
CA ARG A 5 -3.04 4.92 26.88
C ARG A 5 -1.80 5.42 27.63
N ASN A 6 -0.76 5.78 26.88
CA ASN A 6 0.46 6.43 27.39
C ASN A 6 1.20 5.66 28.48
N ILE A 7 1.10 4.34 28.52
CA ILE A 7 1.85 3.49 29.44
C ILE A 7 3.31 3.40 28.96
N ARG A 8 4.14 4.32 29.41
CA ARG A 8 5.57 4.41 29.02
C ARG A 8 6.42 3.55 29.93
N LEU A 9 7.25 2.70 29.33
CA LEU A 9 8.15 1.76 30.01
C LEU A 9 9.55 1.79 29.38
N PRO A 10 10.62 1.46 30.14
CA PRO A 10 11.95 1.25 29.57
C PRO A 10 11.97 0.01 28.68
N LEU A 11 12.99 -0.11 27.81
CA LEU A 11 13.15 -1.25 26.90
C LEU A 11 13.31 -2.60 27.60
N SER A 12 13.74 -2.60 28.85
CA SER A 12 13.88 -3.81 29.70
C SER A 12 12.57 -4.34 30.27
N ALA A 13 11.48 -3.57 30.15
CA ALA A 13 10.17 -3.96 30.68
C ALA A 13 9.31 -4.62 29.58
N GLY A 14 8.39 -5.48 30.01
CA GLY A 14 7.49 -6.21 29.12
C GLY A 14 6.02 -5.98 29.42
N GLU A 15 5.16 -6.80 28.82
CA GLU A 15 3.71 -6.73 28.96
C GLU A 15 3.21 -6.82 30.41
N PRO A 16 3.77 -7.71 31.29
CA PRO A 16 3.31 -7.78 32.67
C PRO A 16 3.40 -6.43 33.40
N GLN A 17 4.51 -5.71 33.23
CA GLN A 17 4.68 -4.39 33.83
C GLN A 17 3.74 -3.35 33.22
N ALA A 18 3.43 -3.47 31.90
CA ALA A 18 2.45 -2.60 31.26
C ALA A 18 1.05 -2.83 31.83
N PHE A 19 0.65 -4.08 32.06
CA PHE A 19 -0.65 -4.42 32.65
C PHE A 19 -0.79 -3.90 34.08
N GLU A 20 0.20 -4.15 34.95
CA GLU A 20 0.21 -3.63 36.32
C GLU A 20 0.10 -2.10 36.35
N LYS A 21 0.88 -1.41 35.51
CA LYS A 21 0.83 0.05 35.41
C LYS A 21 -0.52 0.56 34.92
N ALA A 22 -1.16 -0.13 33.97
CA ALA A 22 -2.49 0.22 33.48
C ALA A 22 -3.56 0.06 34.58
N LEU A 23 -3.51 -1.04 35.36
CA LEU A 23 -4.44 -1.25 36.47
C LEU A 23 -4.25 -0.21 37.59
N HIS A 24 -3.00 0.14 37.89
CA HIS A 24 -2.69 1.21 38.82
C HIS A 24 -3.23 2.57 38.33
N THR A 25 -3.07 2.88 37.04
CA THR A 25 -3.60 4.12 36.42
C THR A 25 -5.13 4.18 36.53
N LEU A 26 -5.81 3.06 36.30
CA LEU A 26 -7.28 2.97 36.47
C LEU A 26 -7.71 2.89 37.93
N ARG A 27 -6.81 2.66 38.90
CA ARG A 27 -7.08 2.36 40.30
C ARG A 27 -8.06 1.19 40.49
N VAL A 28 -7.85 0.12 39.72
CA VAL A 28 -8.68 -1.08 39.72
C VAL A 28 -7.86 -2.27 40.24
N PRO A 29 -8.35 -3.01 41.26
CA PRO A 29 -7.67 -4.21 41.71
C PRO A 29 -7.83 -5.36 40.71
N ARG A 30 -6.81 -6.24 40.61
CA ARG A 30 -6.79 -7.35 39.66
C ARG A 30 -8.00 -8.29 39.78
N SER A 31 -8.57 -8.41 40.98
CA SER A 31 -9.78 -9.24 41.24
C SER A 31 -11.02 -8.79 40.42
N LYS A 32 -11.10 -7.51 40.04
CA LYS A 32 -12.21 -6.98 39.22
C LYS A 32 -11.95 -7.15 37.71
N VAL A 33 -10.76 -7.56 37.30
CA VAL A 33 -10.35 -7.66 35.90
C VAL A 33 -10.60 -9.07 35.40
N GLU A 34 -11.27 -9.17 34.25
CA GLU A 34 -11.47 -10.41 33.51
C GLU A 34 -10.28 -10.68 32.60
N HIS A 35 -9.91 -9.66 31.77
CA HIS A 35 -8.83 -9.77 30.80
C HIS A 35 -8.01 -8.49 30.69
N THR A 36 -6.69 -8.66 30.43
CA THR A 36 -5.78 -7.58 30.00
C THR A 36 -5.04 -8.02 28.75
N GLY A 37 -4.88 -7.10 27.82
CA GLY A 37 -4.13 -7.36 26.58
C GLY A 37 -3.47 -6.08 26.03
N VAL A 38 -2.52 -6.25 25.15
CA VAL A 38 -1.90 -5.13 24.44
C VAL A 38 -2.81 -4.73 23.28
N ALA A 39 -3.38 -3.52 23.35
CA ALA A 39 -4.14 -2.95 22.24
C ALA A 39 -3.25 -2.19 21.26
N LYS A 40 -2.11 -1.64 21.74
CA LYS A 40 -1.14 -0.94 20.89
C LYS A 40 0.22 -0.91 21.56
N LEU A 41 1.27 -1.14 20.76
CA LEU A 41 2.66 -0.95 21.14
C LEU A 41 3.37 -0.06 20.12
N SER A 42 4.00 0.99 20.61
CA SER A 42 4.85 1.90 19.83
C SER A 42 6.16 2.17 20.57
N VAL A 43 7.12 2.74 19.84
CA VAL A 43 8.40 3.20 20.40
C VAL A 43 8.45 4.73 20.32
N ASP A 44 8.78 5.37 21.43
CA ASP A 44 9.10 6.80 21.48
C ASP A 44 10.62 6.98 21.63
N ALA A 45 11.28 7.32 20.52
CA ALA A 45 12.72 7.55 20.43
C ALA A 45 13.07 9.05 20.23
N ARG A 46 12.14 9.97 20.41
CA ARG A 46 12.35 11.41 20.12
C ARG A 46 13.24 12.15 21.12
N HIS A 47 13.29 11.67 22.34
CA HIS A 47 13.97 12.37 23.44
C HIS A 47 14.79 11.40 24.29
N GLY A 48 16.09 11.32 24.05
CA GLY A 48 17.02 10.48 24.80
C GLY A 48 16.84 8.98 24.56
N GLN A 49 16.83 8.18 25.63
CA GLN A 49 16.69 6.73 25.50
C GLN A 49 15.28 6.34 25.00
N PRO A 50 15.17 5.46 24.00
CA PRO A 50 13.89 4.96 23.51
C PRO A 50 13.06 4.33 24.62
N LYS A 51 11.75 4.53 24.58
CA LYS A 51 10.78 3.95 25.51
C LYS A 51 9.71 3.18 24.75
N LEU A 52 9.27 2.07 25.32
CA LEU A 52 8.08 1.38 24.89
C LEU A 52 6.84 2.15 25.38
N VAL A 53 5.87 2.37 24.48
CA VAL A 53 4.62 3.05 24.80
C VAL A 53 3.48 2.12 24.47
N TYR A 54 2.84 1.61 25.53
CA TYR A 54 1.71 0.71 25.41
C TYR A 54 0.39 1.46 25.51
N THR A 55 -0.61 0.97 24.79
CA THR A 55 -2.02 1.10 25.11
C THR A 55 -2.50 -0.27 25.56
N VAL A 56 -3.00 -0.37 26.78
CA VAL A 56 -3.45 -1.62 27.37
C VAL A 56 -4.98 -1.68 27.31
N ALA A 57 -5.51 -2.78 26.78
CA ALA A 57 -6.93 -3.11 26.85
C ALA A 57 -7.24 -3.79 28.19
N VAL A 58 -8.23 -3.30 28.89
CA VAL A 58 -8.70 -3.85 30.18
C VAL A 58 -10.19 -4.14 30.07
N THR A 59 -10.57 -5.40 30.28
CA THR A 59 -11.97 -5.85 30.35
C THR A 59 -12.30 -6.19 31.79
N LEU A 60 -13.37 -5.63 32.32
CA LEU A 60 -13.82 -5.88 33.68
C LEU A 60 -14.81 -7.05 33.73
N ARG A 61 -14.81 -7.79 34.85
CA ARG A 61 -15.84 -8.82 35.14
C ARG A 61 -17.27 -8.25 35.16
N GLN A 62 -17.37 -6.97 35.44
CA GLN A 62 -18.63 -6.22 35.41
C GLN A 62 -18.55 -5.10 34.35
N PRO A 63 -18.96 -5.34 33.11
CA PRO A 63 -18.81 -4.39 32.00
C PRO A 63 -19.50 -3.04 32.23
N GLY A 64 -20.54 -3.01 33.06
CA GLY A 64 -21.28 -1.79 33.42
C GLY A 64 -20.43 -0.73 34.15
N GLU A 65 -19.34 -1.14 34.83
CA GLU A 65 -18.44 -0.20 35.53
C GLU A 65 -17.43 0.47 34.57
N GLU A 66 -17.21 -0.06 33.37
CA GLU A 66 -16.14 0.36 32.45
C GLU A 66 -16.28 1.82 32.01
N ALA A 67 -17.48 2.26 31.68
CA ALA A 67 -17.74 3.63 31.22
C ALA A 67 -17.41 4.67 32.29
N ALA A 68 -17.85 4.41 33.52
CA ALA A 68 -17.61 5.31 34.66
C ALA A 68 -16.12 5.38 35.03
N LEU A 69 -15.38 4.26 34.92
CA LEU A 69 -13.95 4.21 35.18
C LEU A 69 -13.16 4.93 34.07
N ALA A 70 -13.48 4.70 32.81
CA ALA A 70 -12.85 5.39 31.70
C ALA A 70 -13.03 6.91 31.78
N ALA A 71 -14.23 7.38 32.16
CA ALA A 71 -14.52 8.81 32.31
C ALA A 71 -13.71 9.50 33.42
N ARG A 72 -13.24 8.76 34.44
CA ARG A 72 -12.45 9.29 35.56
C ARG A 72 -10.95 9.37 35.30
N CYS A 73 -10.47 8.75 34.25
CA CYS A 73 -9.06 8.68 33.93
C CYS A 73 -8.75 9.36 32.59
N PRO A 74 -7.96 10.46 32.57
CA PRO A 74 -7.64 11.18 31.34
C PRO A 74 -6.93 10.34 30.28
N ASP A 75 -6.14 9.34 30.72
CA ASP A 75 -5.43 8.41 29.85
C ASP A 75 -6.27 7.19 29.45
N ALA A 76 -7.54 7.13 29.83
CA ALA A 76 -8.43 6.03 29.50
C ALA A 76 -9.55 6.44 28.55
N ALA A 77 -9.95 5.52 27.70
CA ALA A 77 -11.11 5.68 26.83
C ALA A 77 -11.90 4.36 26.74
N LEU A 78 -13.23 4.47 26.71
CA LEU A 78 -14.06 3.30 26.41
C LEU A 78 -13.94 2.97 24.93
N HIS A 79 -13.52 1.75 24.62
CA HIS A 79 -13.55 1.22 23.26
C HIS A 79 -14.86 0.43 23.07
N ARG A 80 -15.64 0.87 22.11
CA ARG A 80 -16.79 0.11 21.59
C ARG A 80 -16.41 -0.39 20.21
N ARG A 81 -16.54 -1.69 20.00
CA ARG A 81 -16.41 -2.24 18.66
C ARG A 81 -17.54 -1.67 17.81
N ALA A 82 -17.23 -1.23 16.61
CA ALA A 82 -18.25 -0.79 15.68
C ALA A 82 -19.18 -1.97 15.35
N ASP A 83 -20.47 -1.72 15.38
CA ASP A 83 -21.45 -2.70 14.91
C ASP A 83 -21.45 -2.67 13.38
N PHE A 84 -20.97 -3.75 12.78
CA PHE A 84 -20.91 -3.90 11.32
C PHE A 84 -22.18 -4.58 10.80
N THR A 85 -23.34 -4.03 11.17
CA THR A 85 -24.63 -4.53 10.68
C THR A 85 -24.89 -3.99 9.28
N LEU A 86 -25.17 -4.90 8.33
CA LEU A 86 -25.54 -4.59 6.96
C LEU A 86 -27.00 -4.93 6.71
N HIS A 87 -27.71 -4.02 6.07
CA HIS A 87 -29.07 -4.24 5.61
C HIS A 87 -29.08 -4.29 4.09
N ALA A 88 -29.52 -5.43 3.53
CA ALA A 88 -29.67 -5.57 2.09
C ALA A 88 -30.80 -4.67 1.57
N GLY A 89 -30.55 -4.05 0.42
CA GLY A 89 -31.58 -3.31 -0.31
C GLY A 89 -32.61 -4.26 -0.96
N THR A 90 -33.57 -3.65 -1.63
CA THR A 90 -34.70 -4.38 -2.22
C THR A 90 -34.72 -4.37 -3.74
N GLN A 91 -33.82 -3.61 -4.39
CA GLN A 91 -33.78 -3.58 -5.86
C GLN A 91 -33.23 -4.91 -6.38
N PRO A 92 -33.92 -5.58 -7.32
CA PRO A 92 -33.41 -6.83 -7.87
C PRO A 92 -32.18 -6.56 -8.74
N LEU A 93 -31.22 -7.49 -8.73
CA LEU A 93 -30.15 -7.60 -9.72
C LEU A 93 -30.53 -8.66 -10.75
N ALA A 94 -30.44 -8.30 -12.05
CA ALA A 94 -30.64 -9.26 -13.13
C ALA A 94 -29.42 -10.17 -13.29
N HIS A 95 -28.23 -9.66 -12.94
CA HIS A 95 -26.97 -10.37 -13.05
C HIS A 95 -26.16 -10.22 -11.76
N ARG A 96 -25.26 -11.15 -11.52
CA ARG A 96 -24.31 -11.12 -10.40
C ARG A 96 -23.40 -9.90 -10.50
N PRO A 97 -23.06 -9.23 -9.39
CA PRO A 97 -22.09 -8.14 -9.42
C PRO A 97 -20.73 -8.62 -9.95
N VAL A 98 -20.12 -7.81 -10.83
CA VAL A 98 -18.78 -8.07 -11.33
C VAL A 98 -17.77 -7.18 -10.59
N VAL A 99 -16.64 -7.77 -10.19
CA VAL A 99 -15.51 -7.07 -9.57
C VAL A 99 -14.30 -7.20 -10.50
N CYS A 100 -13.82 -6.08 -11.03
CA CYS A 100 -12.67 -6.06 -11.93
C CYS A 100 -11.41 -5.64 -11.18
N GLY A 101 -10.46 -6.59 -11.05
CA GLY A 101 -9.23 -6.50 -10.29
C GLY A 101 -9.31 -7.21 -8.94
N LEU A 102 -8.30 -8.04 -8.63
CA LEU A 102 -8.19 -8.82 -7.39
C LEU A 102 -7.05 -8.29 -6.50
N GLY A 103 -6.79 -6.96 -6.55
CA GLY A 103 -6.00 -6.25 -5.55
C GLY A 103 -6.80 -6.01 -4.26
N PRO A 104 -6.23 -5.33 -3.24
CA PRO A 104 -6.89 -5.17 -1.95
C PRO A 104 -8.32 -4.61 -2.02
N ALA A 105 -8.59 -3.65 -2.90
CA ALA A 105 -9.94 -3.08 -3.06
C ALA A 105 -10.93 -4.11 -3.60
N GLY A 106 -10.59 -4.78 -4.70
CA GLY A 106 -11.47 -5.80 -5.30
C GLY A 106 -11.64 -7.03 -4.42
N LEU A 107 -10.54 -7.49 -3.77
CA LEU A 107 -10.56 -8.63 -2.85
C LEU A 107 -11.54 -8.42 -1.69
N PHE A 108 -11.49 -7.25 -1.03
CA PHE A 108 -12.39 -6.94 0.09
C PHE A 108 -13.81 -6.60 -0.36
N ALA A 109 -13.98 -5.99 -1.54
CA ALA A 109 -15.31 -5.81 -2.11
C ALA A 109 -15.97 -7.16 -2.44
N ALA A 110 -15.25 -8.06 -3.10
CA ALA A 110 -15.72 -9.39 -3.44
C ALA A 110 -16.02 -10.24 -2.20
N LEU A 111 -15.13 -10.19 -1.19
CA LEU A 111 -15.34 -10.92 0.07
C LEU A 111 -16.62 -10.48 0.76
N LEU A 112 -16.85 -9.16 0.89
CA LEU A 112 -18.03 -8.65 1.56
C LEU A 112 -19.31 -9.01 0.79
N LEU A 113 -19.31 -8.87 -0.55
CA LEU A 113 -20.40 -9.27 -1.40
C LEU A 113 -20.69 -10.78 -1.28
N ALA A 114 -19.65 -11.62 -1.27
CA ALA A 114 -19.80 -13.07 -1.12
C ALA A 114 -20.38 -13.44 0.25
N ARG A 115 -19.88 -12.87 1.34
CA ARG A 115 -20.40 -13.06 2.71
C ARG A 115 -21.87 -12.65 2.86
N GLN A 116 -22.37 -11.75 2.01
CA GLN A 116 -23.75 -11.29 1.98
C GLN A 116 -24.62 -12.01 0.92
N GLY A 117 -24.09 -13.08 0.28
CA GLY A 117 -24.84 -13.94 -0.63
C GLY A 117 -24.94 -13.46 -2.09
N TYR A 118 -24.21 -12.41 -2.49
CA TYR A 118 -24.27 -11.87 -3.87
C TYR A 118 -23.48 -12.68 -4.89
N ARG A 119 -22.67 -13.64 -4.47
CA ARG A 119 -21.89 -14.55 -5.35
C ARG A 119 -21.17 -13.81 -6.48
N PRO A 120 -20.25 -12.84 -6.20
CA PRO A 120 -19.66 -11.98 -7.21
C PRO A 120 -18.86 -12.77 -8.24
N ILE A 121 -18.77 -12.23 -9.46
CA ILE A 121 -17.82 -12.66 -10.50
C ILE A 121 -16.61 -11.74 -10.42
N VAL A 122 -15.42 -12.28 -10.13
CA VAL A 122 -14.17 -11.53 -10.01
C VAL A 122 -13.31 -11.78 -11.23
N LEU A 123 -12.86 -10.72 -11.87
CA LEU A 123 -11.99 -10.76 -13.04
C LEU A 123 -10.62 -10.21 -12.66
N GLU A 124 -9.57 -11.01 -12.86
CA GLU A 124 -8.18 -10.58 -12.67
C GLU A 124 -7.40 -10.76 -13.99
N ARG A 125 -6.72 -9.69 -14.42
CA ARG A 125 -5.98 -9.73 -15.69
C ARG A 125 -4.80 -10.70 -15.67
N GLY A 126 -4.15 -10.83 -14.51
CA GLY A 126 -3.01 -11.73 -14.35
C GLY A 126 -3.41 -13.10 -13.82
N PRO A 127 -2.43 -13.98 -13.64
CA PRO A 127 -2.65 -15.34 -13.16
C PRO A 127 -2.89 -15.41 -11.65
N ALA A 128 -3.30 -16.59 -11.19
CA ALA A 128 -3.31 -16.97 -9.80
C ALA A 128 -1.90 -16.90 -9.19
N LEU A 129 -1.83 -16.79 -7.87
CA LEU A 129 -0.63 -16.42 -7.14
C LEU A 129 0.59 -17.30 -7.43
N ASP A 130 0.43 -18.62 -7.49
CA ASP A 130 1.57 -19.53 -7.73
C ASP A 130 2.21 -19.29 -9.11
N ALA A 131 1.39 -19.17 -10.16
CA ALA A 131 1.87 -18.87 -11.50
C ALA A 131 2.43 -17.43 -11.59
N ARG A 132 1.83 -16.49 -10.83
CA ARG A 132 2.33 -15.12 -10.75
C ARG A 132 3.73 -15.06 -10.10
N VAL A 133 3.97 -15.80 -9.02
CA VAL A 133 5.30 -15.89 -8.38
C VAL A 133 6.32 -16.41 -9.38
N GLN A 134 6.00 -17.49 -10.10
CA GLN A 134 6.88 -18.04 -11.14
C GLN A 134 7.21 -17.02 -12.25
N ALA A 135 6.21 -16.25 -12.70
CA ALA A 135 6.41 -15.21 -13.71
C ALA A 135 7.33 -14.07 -13.20
N VAL A 136 7.15 -13.64 -11.94
CA VAL A 136 8.02 -12.63 -11.32
C VAL A 136 9.45 -13.14 -11.14
N GLU A 137 9.63 -14.37 -10.68
CA GLU A 137 10.96 -15.01 -10.55
C GLU A 137 11.63 -15.21 -11.91
N HIS A 138 10.87 -15.62 -12.92
CA HIS A 138 11.34 -15.74 -14.28
C HIS A 138 11.81 -14.39 -14.85
N PHE A 139 11.00 -13.33 -14.67
CA PHE A 139 11.38 -11.98 -15.06
C PHE A 139 12.64 -11.50 -14.33
N SER A 140 12.73 -11.72 -13.02
CA SER A 140 13.91 -11.38 -12.23
C SER A 140 15.16 -12.10 -12.73
N ALA A 141 15.06 -13.38 -13.10
CA ALA A 141 16.20 -14.17 -13.59
C ALA A 141 16.60 -13.84 -15.03
N THR A 142 15.64 -13.62 -15.94
CA THR A 142 15.89 -13.58 -17.40
C THR A 142 15.71 -12.20 -18.03
N GLY A 143 14.91 -11.30 -17.42
CA GLY A 143 14.47 -10.06 -18.02
C GLY A 143 13.34 -10.23 -19.05
N GLN A 144 12.71 -11.40 -19.14
CA GLN A 144 11.55 -11.61 -20.00
C GLN A 144 10.28 -11.21 -19.22
N LEU A 145 9.74 -10.04 -19.55
CA LEU A 145 8.55 -9.49 -18.91
C LEU A 145 7.28 -10.11 -19.50
N ASP A 146 6.38 -10.57 -18.62
CA ASP A 146 4.98 -10.76 -18.98
C ASP A 146 4.17 -9.51 -18.56
N PRO A 147 3.60 -8.75 -19.53
CA PRO A 147 2.82 -7.54 -19.20
C PRO A 147 1.59 -7.80 -18.35
N ASN A 148 1.08 -9.02 -18.28
CA ASN A 148 -0.08 -9.40 -17.49
C ASN A 148 0.26 -10.15 -16.18
N ALA A 149 1.51 -10.65 -16.02
CA ALA A 149 1.95 -11.41 -14.86
C ALA A 149 3.26 -10.83 -14.29
N ASN A 150 3.17 -9.89 -13.36
CA ASN A 150 4.32 -9.15 -12.82
C ASN A 150 4.02 -8.61 -11.42
N ILE A 151 4.88 -7.72 -10.89
CA ILE A 151 4.67 -7.10 -9.56
C ILE A 151 3.41 -6.24 -9.49
N GLN A 152 2.89 -5.72 -10.62
CA GLN A 152 1.70 -4.87 -10.64
C GLN A 152 0.40 -5.67 -10.81
N PHE A 153 0.43 -6.73 -11.62
CA PHE A 153 -0.76 -7.48 -12.06
C PHE A 153 -0.71 -8.94 -11.63
N GLY A 154 -1.89 -9.48 -11.34
CA GLY A 154 -2.15 -10.82 -10.84
C GLY A 154 -2.77 -10.81 -9.45
N GLU A 155 -3.13 -11.99 -8.94
CA GLU A 155 -3.80 -12.18 -7.66
C GLU A 155 -3.15 -11.38 -6.52
N GLY A 156 -3.96 -10.58 -5.82
CA GLY A 156 -3.54 -9.72 -4.71
C GLY A 156 -3.01 -8.34 -5.12
N GLY A 157 -2.86 -8.06 -6.44
CA GLY A 157 -2.38 -6.77 -6.95
C GLY A 157 -0.96 -6.42 -6.54
N ALA A 158 -0.56 -5.16 -6.69
CA ALA A 158 0.80 -4.69 -6.39
C ALA A 158 1.20 -4.87 -4.90
N GLY A 159 0.24 -4.89 -3.98
CA GLY A 159 0.48 -5.10 -2.55
C GLY A 159 1.13 -6.44 -2.21
N THR A 160 0.93 -7.47 -3.02
CA THR A 160 1.47 -8.83 -2.80
C THR A 160 3.00 -8.87 -2.75
N PHE A 161 3.67 -8.04 -3.57
CA PHE A 161 5.14 -7.95 -3.64
C PHE A 161 5.62 -6.63 -3.02
N SER A 162 5.17 -6.34 -1.80
CA SER A 162 5.55 -5.16 -1.03
C SER A 162 5.96 -5.55 0.40
N ASP A 163 6.25 -4.58 1.25
CA ASP A 163 6.43 -4.81 2.70
C ASP A 163 5.13 -5.26 3.41
N GLY A 164 3.99 -5.15 2.74
CA GLY A 164 2.71 -5.52 3.34
C GLY A 164 2.28 -4.59 4.48
N LYS A 165 2.61 -3.30 4.41
CA LYS A 165 2.22 -2.32 5.44
C LYS A 165 0.71 -2.15 5.50
N LEU A 166 0.19 -2.23 6.72
CA LEU A 166 -1.21 -1.98 7.03
C LEU A 166 -1.44 -0.60 7.67
N THR A 167 -0.40 0.23 7.74
CA THR A 167 -0.53 1.59 8.25
C THR A 167 -1.35 2.46 7.30
N THR A 168 -2.28 3.23 7.88
CA THR A 168 -3.13 4.17 7.15
C THR A 168 -3.34 5.43 7.97
N ARG A 169 -3.73 6.53 7.32
CA ARG A 169 -4.13 7.78 7.96
C ARG A 169 -5.65 7.97 7.96
N ILE A 170 -6.40 7.03 7.38
CA ILE A 170 -7.85 7.07 7.44
C ILE A 170 -8.29 6.64 8.85
N GLY A 171 -9.10 7.48 9.51
CA GLY A 171 -9.71 7.15 10.80
C GLY A 171 -11.04 6.44 10.61
N ASP A 172 -11.04 5.28 9.94
CA ASP A 172 -12.25 4.52 9.61
C ASP A 172 -12.35 3.26 10.47
N GLU A 173 -13.52 2.99 11.02
CA GLU A 173 -13.81 1.78 11.77
C GLU A 173 -13.68 0.48 10.96
N LEU A 174 -13.80 0.56 9.62
CA LEU A 174 -13.59 -0.56 8.73
C LEU A 174 -12.13 -1.06 8.71
N CYS A 175 -11.17 -0.28 9.22
CA CYS A 175 -9.80 -0.72 9.40
C CYS A 175 -9.70 -1.92 10.35
N ASP A 176 -10.53 -1.94 11.41
CA ASP A 176 -10.59 -3.04 12.36
C ASP A 176 -11.12 -4.31 11.68
N PHE A 177 -12.16 -4.16 10.84
CA PHE A 177 -12.69 -5.28 10.05
C PHE A 177 -11.64 -5.85 9.09
N VAL A 178 -10.88 -5.00 8.37
CA VAL A 178 -9.79 -5.44 7.49
C VAL A 178 -8.73 -6.20 8.29
N THR A 179 -8.32 -5.67 9.43
CA THR A 179 -7.32 -6.32 10.30
C THR A 179 -7.82 -7.68 10.80
N GLU A 180 -9.09 -7.76 11.19
CA GLU A 180 -9.71 -9.00 11.64
C GLU A 180 -9.75 -10.05 10.53
N VAL A 181 -10.13 -9.67 9.31
CA VAL A 181 -10.11 -10.57 8.15
C VAL A 181 -8.69 -11.08 7.90
N PHE A 182 -7.69 -10.22 7.94
CA PHE A 182 -6.29 -10.68 7.78
C PHE A 182 -5.90 -11.69 8.85
N LEU A 183 -6.27 -11.47 10.11
CA LEU A 183 -6.00 -12.40 11.22
C LEU A 183 -6.73 -13.75 11.02
N GLN A 184 -7.99 -13.72 10.62
CA GLN A 184 -8.80 -14.92 10.32
C GLN A 184 -8.16 -15.77 9.21
N HIS A 185 -7.45 -15.12 8.28
CA HIS A 185 -6.79 -15.76 7.15
C HIS A 185 -5.29 -16.02 7.33
N GLY A 186 -4.81 -15.98 8.57
CA GLY A 186 -3.45 -16.43 8.93
C GLY A 186 -2.37 -15.34 8.91
N ALA A 187 -2.75 -14.07 8.93
CA ALA A 187 -1.77 -13.00 9.16
C ALA A 187 -1.20 -13.08 10.60
N PRO A 188 0.04 -12.61 10.82
CA PRO A 188 0.65 -12.61 12.14
C PRO A 188 -0.19 -11.87 13.18
N ALA A 189 -0.37 -12.47 14.36
CA ALA A 189 -1.21 -11.88 15.44
C ALA A 189 -0.80 -10.46 15.83
N GLU A 190 0.48 -10.14 15.68
CA GLU A 190 1.04 -8.84 16.03
C GLU A 190 0.52 -7.65 15.20
N ILE A 191 -0.11 -7.89 14.04
CA ILE A 191 -0.74 -6.81 13.26
C ILE A 191 -1.89 -6.15 14.02
N ALA A 192 -2.48 -6.85 14.98
CA ALA A 192 -3.57 -6.32 15.81
C ALA A 192 -3.12 -5.22 16.77
N TRP A 193 -1.84 -5.18 17.16
CA TRP A 193 -1.40 -4.29 18.22
C TRP A 193 -0.10 -3.51 17.92
N LYS A 194 0.70 -3.87 16.94
CA LYS A 194 1.86 -3.06 16.54
C LYS A 194 1.40 -1.72 15.93
N GLN A 195 2.04 -0.62 16.33
CA GLN A 195 1.74 0.73 15.80
C GLN A 195 1.92 0.84 14.29
N LYS A 196 2.91 0.14 13.74
CA LYS A 196 3.21 0.09 12.32
C LYS A 196 3.15 -1.37 11.86
N PRO A 197 1.91 -1.92 11.75
CA PRO A 197 1.73 -3.31 11.39
C PRO A 197 2.13 -3.57 9.95
N HIS A 198 2.77 -4.69 9.70
CA HIS A 198 3.11 -5.19 8.38
C HIS A 198 2.98 -6.72 8.36
N VAL A 199 2.69 -7.27 7.21
CA VAL A 199 2.54 -8.72 7.02
C VAL A 199 3.81 -9.33 6.42
N GLY A 200 4.49 -8.61 5.53
CA GLY A 200 5.60 -9.12 4.73
C GLY A 200 5.12 -9.84 3.46
N THR A 201 5.91 -9.74 2.40
CA THR A 201 5.54 -10.31 1.09
C THR A 201 5.35 -11.83 1.12
N ASP A 202 6.10 -12.53 1.96
CA ASP A 202 6.06 -13.99 2.14
C ASP A 202 4.74 -14.47 2.78
N LEU A 203 4.32 -13.86 3.87
CA LEU A 203 3.11 -14.27 4.59
C LEU A 203 1.83 -13.76 3.93
N LEU A 204 1.88 -12.58 3.33
CA LEU A 204 0.73 -11.95 2.68
C LEU A 204 0.17 -12.81 1.54
N ARG A 205 1.01 -13.55 0.84
CA ARG A 205 0.60 -14.49 -0.21
C ARG A 205 -0.42 -15.54 0.30
N GLY A 206 -0.12 -16.16 1.43
CA GLY A 206 -1.03 -17.14 2.05
C GLY A 206 -2.36 -16.53 2.47
N VAL A 207 -2.33 -15.33 3.04
CA VAL A 207 -3.53 -14.58 3.45
C VAL A 207 -4.44 -14.28 2.25
N ILE A 208 -3.88 -13.75 1.17
CA ILE A 208 -4.64 -13.42 -0.06
C ILE A 208 -5.30 -14.67 -0.65
N THR A 209 -4.54 -15.76 -0.82
CA THR A 209 -5.09 -17.04 -1.32
C THR A 209 -6.19 -17.57 -0.43
N SER A 210 -6.05 -17.47 0.90
CA SER A 210 -7.07 -17.92 1.85
C SER A 210 -8.36 -17.10 1.71
N ILE A 211 -8.28 -15.77 1.57
CA ILE A 211 -9.45 -14.90 1.35
C ILE A 211 -10.14 -15.24 0.01
N ARG A 212 -9.37 -15.44 -1.07
CA ARG A 212 -9.95 -15.86 -2.36
C ARG A 212 -10.72 -17.18 -2.23
N ARG A 213 -10.15 -18.18 -1.56
CA ARG A 213 -10.82 -19.47 -1.34
C ARG A 213 -12.12 -19.33 -0.55
N GLU A 214 -12.20 -18.39 0.39
CA GLU A 214 -13.46 -18.08 1.08
C GLU A 214 -14.48 -17.50 0.10
N ILE A 215 -14.11 -16.55 -0.77
CA ILE A 215 -15.00 -16.01 -1.81
C ILE A 215 -15.56 -17.12 -2.68
N GLU A 216 -14.70 -18.03 -3.16
CA GLU A 216 -15.11 -19.19 -3.99
C GLU A 216 -16.03 -20.14 -3.22
N SER A 217 -15.74 -20.43 -1.95
CA SER A 217 -16.56 -21.31 -1.10
C SER A 217 -17.97 -20.77 -0.83
N LEU A 218 -18.11 -19.44 -0.88
CA LEU A 218 -19.39 -18.74 -0.75
C LEU A 218 -20.13 -18.54 -2.09
N GLY A 219 -19.67 -19.22 -3.15
CA GLY A 219 -20.30 -19.22 -4.47
C GLY A 219 -19.87 -18.07 -5.38
N GLY A 220 -18.83 -17.32 -5.01
CA GLY A 220 -18.15 -16.40 -5.92
C GLY A 220 -17.34 -17.16 -6.98
N GLU A 221 -17.08 -16.54 -8.10
CA GLU A 221 -16.23 -17.07 -9.18
C GLU A 221 -15.05 -16.15 -9.41
N VAL A 222 -13.84 -16.71 -9.64
CA VAL A 222 -12.63 -15.94 -9.94
C VAL A 222 -12.07 -16.37 -11.28
N HIS A 223 -12.04 -15.45 -12.24
CA HIS A 223 -11.53 -15.62 -13.59
C HIS A 223 -10.17 -14.93 -13.71
N PHE A 224 -9.11 -15.73 -13.67
CA PHE A 224 -7.74 -15.26 -13.93
C PHE A 224 -7.47 -15.09 -15.42
N ASN A 225 -6.39 -14.38 -15.76
CA ASN A 225 -5.97 -14.07 -17.12
C ASN A 225 -7.08 -13.39 -17.94
N THR A 226 -7.95 -12.62 -17.26
CA THR A 226 -9.16 -12.02 -17.83
C THR A 226 -9.12 -10.51 -17.60
N ALA A 227 -8.63 -9.77 -18.60
CA ALA A 227 -8.54 -8.32 -18.56
C ALA A 227 -9.82 -7.66 -19.11
N LEU A 228 -10.27 -6.59 -18.47
CA LEU A 228 -11.35 -5.72 -18.95
C LEU A 228 -10.88 -4.96 -20.20
N THR A 229 -11.61 -5.10 -21.31
CA THR A 229 -11.30 -4.47 -22.61
C THR A 229 -12.38 -3.52 -23.11
N GLY A 230 -13.58 -3.53 -22.53
CA GLY A 230 -14.64 -2.62 -22.95
C GLY A 230 -15.82 -2.58 -21.99
N LEU A 231 -16.65 -1.53 -22.16
CA LEU A 231 -17.91 -1.32 -21.42
C LEU A 231 -19.08 -1.27 -22.41
N GLU A 232 -20.10 -2.09 -22.17
CA GLU A 232 -21.36 -2.05 -22.94
C GLU A 232 -22.36 -1.15 -22.21
N ARG A 233 -22.91 -0.16 -22.93
CA ARG A 233 -23.77 0.87 -22.35
C ARG A 233 -25.07 1.02 -23.13
N LYS A 234 -26.16 1.21 -22.40
CA LYS A 234 -27.47 1.53 -22.98
C LYS A 234 -28.15 2.60 -22.12
N ASN A 235 -28.54 3.70 -22.71
CA ASN A 235 -29.25 4.80 -22.04
C ASN A 235 -28.51 5.31 -20.76
N GLY A 236 -27.19 5.51 -20.82
CA GLY A 236 -26.38 6.00 -19.70
C GLY A 236 -26.15 4.99 -18.57
N ARG A 237 -26.52 3.72 -18.76
CA ARG A 237 -26.34 2.63 -17.80
C ARG A 237 -25.43 1.55 -18.35
N LEU A 238 -24.66 0.94 -17.47
CA LEU A 238 -23.89 -0.27 -17.77
C LEU A 238 -24.88 -1.43 -17.99
N VAL A 239 -24.67 -2.22 -19.05
CA VAL A 239 -25.45 -3.44 -19.36
C VAL A 239 -24.55 -4.66 -19.57
N GLY A 240 -23.25 -4.46 -19.72
CA GLY A 240 -22.28 -5.53 -19.91
C GLY A 240 -20.86 -5.01 -20.00
N ILE A 241 -19.93 -5.93 -20.04
CA ILE A 241 -18.50 -5.68 -20.23
C ILE A 241 -17.92 -6.67 -21.23
N THR A 242 -16.88 -6.24 -21.93
CA THR A 242 -16.03 -7.14 -22.75
C THR A 242 -14.68 -7.34 -22.07
N THR A 243 -14.13 -8.52 -22.24
CA THR A 243 -12.83 -8.92 -21.67
C THR A 243 -12.00 -9.66 -22.71
N THR A 244 -10.75 -9.96 -22.38
CA THR A 244 -9.89 -10.82 -23.22
C THR A 244 -10.45 -12.23 -23.41
N ASN A 245 -11.36 -12.70 -22.54
CA ASN A 245 -11.92 -14.06 -22.54
C ASN A 245 -13.45 -14.08 -22.72
N GLY A 246 -14.00 -13.09 -23.42
CA GLY A 246 -15.44 -13.01 -23.72
C GLY A 246 -16.14 -11.86 -23.02
N SER A 247 -17.48 -11.88 -23.04
CA SER A 247 -18.32 -10.82 -22.50
C SER A 247 -19.13 -11.31 -21.31
N PHE A 248 -19.43 -10.39 -20.38
CA PHE A 248 -20.27 -10.64 -19.22
C PHE A 248 -21.41 -9.62 -19.20
N ALA A 249 -22.64 -10.08 -19.16
CA ALA A 249 -23.77 -9.22 -18.88
C ALA A 249 -23.72 -8.78 -17.42
N CYS A 250 -23.72 -7.48 -17.15
CA CYS A 250 -23.74 -6.94 -15.80
C CYS A 250 -24.27 -5.51 -15.77
N GLU A 251 -25.04 -5.19 -14.74
CA GLU A 251 -25.46 -3.83 -14.42
C GLU A 251 -24.72 -3.23 -13.22
N THR A 252 -23.82 -3.99 -12.62
CA THR A 252 -23.04 -3.57 -11.44
C THR A 252 -21.60 -4.03 -11.59
N LEU A 253 -20.68 -3.08 -11.81
CA LEU A 253 -19.25 -3.31 -11.97
C LEU A 253 -18.45 -2.53 -10.92
N VAL A 254 -17.76 -3.23 -10.02
CA VAL A 254 -16.73 -2.65 -9.14
C VAL A 254 -15.43 -2.53 -9.94
N PHE A 255 -15.01 -1.30 -10.22
CA PHE A 255 -13.82 -0.99 -11.01
C PHE A 255 -12.61 -0.79 -10.10
N ALA A 256 -11.83 -1.85 -9.86
CA ALA A 256 -10.72 -1.91 -8.91
C ALA A 256 -9.37 -2.33 -9.55
N VAL A 257 -9.09 -1.87 -10.77
CA VAL A 257 -8.01 -2.34 -11.67
C VAL A 257 -6.57 -1.98 -11.23
N GLY A 258 -6.39 -1.18 -10.16
CA GLY A 258 -5.08 -0.72 -9.71
C GLY A 258 -4.50 0.43 -10.55
N HIS A 259 -3.43 1.07 -10.03
CA HIS A 259 -2.88 2.31 -10.59
C HIS A 259 -2.08 2.12 -11.90
N SER A 260 -1.70 0.89 -12.23
CA SER A 260 -0.85 0.58 -13.39
C SER A 260 -1.62 0.15 -14.65
N ALA A 261 -2.95 0.04 -14.60
CA ALA A 261 -3.80 -0.40 -15.71
C ALA A 261 -4.03 0.72 -16.75
N ARG A 262 -2.94 1.23 -17.33
CA ARG A 262 -2.94 2.40 -18.25
C ARG A 262 -3.69 2.13 -19.56
N ASP A 263 -3.67 0.91 -20.04
CA ASP A 263 -4.47 0.43 -21.18
C ASP A 263 -5.97 0.53 -20.88
N THR A 264 -6.38 0.10 -19.70
CA THR A 264 -7.77 0.21 -19.22
C THR A 264 -8.19 1.68 -19.05
N PHE A 265 -7.30 2.55 -18.54
CA PHE A 265 -7.58 3.99 -18.49
C PHE A 265 -7.74 4.59 -19.89
N SER A 266 -6.89 4.19 -20.84
CA SER A 266 -7.02 4.61 -22.25
C SER A 266 -8.36 4.15 -22.84
N MET A 267 -8.74 2.88 -22.63
CA MET A 267 -10.02 2.32 -23.06
C MET A 267 -11.22 3.12 -22.49
N LEU A 268 -11.18 3.51 -21.20
CA LEU A 268 -12.24 4.34 -20.62
C LEU A 268 -12.34 5.71 -21.29
N MET A 269 -11.21 6.38 -21.51
CA MET A 269 -11.16 7.68 -22.18
C MET A 269 -11.60 7.58 -23.64
N ASP A 270 -11.20 6.54 -24.35
CA ASP A 270 -11.59 6.30 -25.76
C ASP A 270 -13.08 5.95 -25.87
N SER A 271 -13.64 5.34 -24.82
CA SER A 271 -15.08 5.12 -24.72
C SER A 271 -15.87 6.39 -24.36
N GLY A 272 -15.22 7.53 -24.17
CA GLY A 272 -15.85 8.83 -23.88
C GLY A 272 -16.09 9.09 -22.39
N LEU A 273 -15.53 8.32 -21.47
CA LEU A 273 -15.51 8.66 -20.05
C LEU A 273 -14.41 9.68 -19.76
N VAL A 274 -14.72 10.70 -18.98
CA VAL A 274 -13.77 11.73 -18.58
C VAL A 274 -13.07 11.30 -17.30
N LEU A 275 -11.75 11.18 -17.36
CA LEU A 275 -10.88 11.00 -16.21
C LEU A 275 -10.26 12.35 -15.84
N GLU A 276 -10.07 12.59 -14.55
CA GLU A 276 -9.38 13.77 -14.04
C GLU A 276 -7.90 13.46 -13.78
N CYS A 277 -7.01 14.45 -13.97
CA CYS A 277 -5.64 14.35 -13.49
C CYS A 277 -5.62 14.27 -11.98
N LYS A 278 -4.88 13.30 -11.43
CA LYS A 278 -4.64 13.17 -10.00
C LYS A 278 -3.15 13.42 -9.71
N PRO A 279 -2.79 14.19 -8.66
CA PRO A 279 -1.40 14.33 -8.25
C PRO A 279 -0.76 12.98 -7.91
N PHE A 280 0.48 12.81 -8.34
CA PHE A 280 1.34 11.68 -8.01
C PHE A 280 2.76 12.17 -7.78
N SER A 281 3.74 11.30 -7.64
CA SER A 281 5.13 11.71 -7.44
C SER A 281 6.08 10.82 -8.21
N VAL A 282 7.23 11.36 -8.55
CA VAL A 282 8.29 10.67 -9.28
C VAL A 282 9.63 10.89 -8.60
N GLY A 283 10.56 9.96 -8.76
CA GLY A 283 11.89 10.06 -8.19
C GLY A 283 12.64 8.73 -8.22
N PHE A 284 13.40 8.46 -7.19
CA PHE A 284 14.35 7.36 -7.13
C PHE A 284 14.18 6.55 -5.86
N ARG A 285 14.63 5.29 -5.85
CA ARG A 285 14.69 4.46 -4.66
C ARG A 285 16.06 4.59 -4.00
N ALA A 286 16.10 5.11 -2.77
CA ALA A 286 17.31 5.23 -1.99
C ALA A 286 17.56 3.98 -1.17
N GLU A 287 18.81 3.49 -1.14
CA GLU A 287 19.27 2.37 -0.32
C GLU A 287 20.38 2.83 0.64
N HIS A 288 20.25 2.37 1.90
CA HIS A 288 21.21 2.60 2.98
C HIS A 288 21.39 1.29 3.75
N LEU A 289 22.50 1.13 4.49
CA LEU A 289 22.55 0.06 5.47
C LEU A 289 21.49 0.26 6.56
N GLN A 290 20.71 -0.77 6.82
CA GLN A 290 19.67 -0.75 7.86
C GLN A 290 20.23 -0.41 9.23
N THR A 291 21.45 -0.90 9.55
CA THR A 291 22.14 -0.62 10.79
C THR A 291 22.49 0.86 10.98
N GLU A 292 22.87 1.56 9.91
CA GLU A 292 23.19 2.99 9.99
C GLU A 292 21.92 3.83 10.20
N ILE A 293 20.81 3.46 9.54
CA ILE A 293 19.50 4.07 9.81
C ILE A 293 19.09 3.85 11.27
N GLU A 294 19.26 2.64 11.81
CA GLU A 294 18.93 2.33 13.21
C GLU A 294 19.81 3.10 14.19
N LYS A 295 21.10 3.26 13.92
CA LYS A 295 22.01 4.10 14.74
C LYS A 295 21.54 5.54 14.78
N SER A 296 21.14 6.10 13.64
CA SER A 296 20.62 7.48 13.58
C SER A 296 19.29 7.65 14.31
N LEU A 297 18.41 6.62 14.31
CA LEU A 297 17.09 6.70 14.93
C LEU A 297 17.09 6.34 16.43
N TYR A 298 17.93 5.37 16.84
CA TYR A 298 17.92 4.78 18.19
C TYR A 298 19.20 5.06 18.98
N HIS A 299 20.20 5.67 18.35
CA HIS A 299 21.50 6.00 18.96
C HIS A 299 22.16 4.78 19.63
N GLU A 300 22.54 4.88 20.89
CA GLU A 300 23.16 3.80 21.66
C GLU A 300 22.26 2.58 21.86
N ALA A 301 20.94 2.74 21.73
CA ALA A 301 19.99 1.64 21.85
C ALA A 301 19.81 0.85 20.54
N ALA A 302 20.49 1.23 19.44
CA ALA A 302 20.41 0.50 18.18
C ALA A 302 20.79 -0.97 18.36
N GLY A 303 20.00 -1.88 17.78
CA GLY A 303 20.19 -3.33 17.96
C GLY A 303 19.56 -3.92 19.22
N HIS A 304 18.94 -3.12 20.10
CA HIS A 304 18.23 -3.66 21.24
C HIS A 304 17.04 -4.53 20.82
N PRO A 305 16.87 -5.77 21.33
CA PRO A 305 15.87 -6.75 20.84
C PRO A 305 14.40 -6.30 21.02
N ALA A 306 14.12 -5.39 21.95
CA ALA A 306 12.78 -4.83 22.14
C ALA A 306 12.44 -3.72 21.14
N LEU A 307 13.40 -3.24 20.33
CA LEU A 307 13.15 -2.23 19.31
C LEU A 307 12.75 -2.89 17.98
N PRO A 308 11.76 -2.35 17.25
CA PRO A 308 11.50 -2.78 15.90
C PRO A 308 12.62 -2.34 14.96
N ARG A 309 12.68 -2.93 13.77
CA ARG A 309 13.56 -2.43 12.71
C ARG A 309 13.27 -0.95 12.46
N GLY A 310 14.35 -0.17 12.37
CA GLY A 310 14.28 1.27 12.18
C GLY A 310 13.57 1.64 10.87
N GLU A 311 12.54 2.48 10.99
CA GLU A 311 11.78 2.94 9.84
C GLU A 311 11.51 4.44 9.95
N TYR A 312 11.62 5.15 8.84
CA TYR A 312 11.48 6.60 8.78
C TYR A 312 10.43 7.04 7.76
N GLN A 313 9.91 8.24 7.97
CA GLN A 313 9.11 8.97 7.02
C GLN A 313 9.56 10.43 7.03
N LEU A 314 10.13 10.89 5.92
CA LEU A 314 10.68 12.21 5.76
C LEU A 314 9.86 13.01 4.76
N SER A 315 9.77 14.31 4.97
CA SER A 315 9.19 15.24 4.01
C SER A 315 9.87 16.60 4.12
N GLN A 316 9.97 17.31 3.01
CA GLN A 316 10.51 18.64 2.92
C GLN A 316 9.80 19.44 1.83
N HIS A 317 9.27 20.59 2.17
CA HIS A 317 8.77 21.55 1.19
C HIS A 317 9.95 22.31 0.55
N VAL A 318 9.92 22.40 -0.77
CA VAL A 318 10.90 23.13 -1.59
C VAL A 318 10.08 23.93 -2.61
N GLY A 319 9.94 25.23 -2.38
CA GLY A 319 8.98 26.06 -3.13
C GLY A 319 7.55 25.49 -2.99
N ASP A 320 6.87 25.37 -4.09
CA ASP A 320 5.49 24.85 -4.16
C ASP A 320 5.42 23.31 -4.20
N ARG A 321 6.56 22.62 -4.23
CA ARG A 321 6.61 21.17 -4.29
C ARG A 321 6.99 20.55 -2.95
N CYS A 322 6.61 19.30 -2.76
CA CYS A 322 7.02 18.49 -1.62
C CYS A 322 7.91 17.33 -2.08
N VAL A 323 9.08 17.23 -1.47
CA VAL A 323 9.93 16.03 -1.53
C VAL A 323 9.61 15.18 -0.31
N TYR A 324 9.33 13.89 -0.50
CA TYR A 324 9.04 13.01 0.62
C TYR A 324 9.51 11.58 0.37
N THR A 325 9.70 10.84 1.46
CA THR A 325 9.98 9.40 1.38
C THR A 325 8.67 8.63 1.34
N PHE A 326 8.61 7.64 0.44
CA PHE A 326 7.43 6.81 0.24
C PHE A 326 7.81 5.34 0.32
N CYS A 327 6.90 4.51 0.85
CA CYS A 327 7.07 3.06 0.94
C CYS A 327 8.47 2.62 1.40
N MET A 328 8.93 3.15 2.55
CA MET A 328 10.19 2.73 3.16
C MET A 328 10.08 1.27 3.60
N CYS A 329 11.03 0.43 3.19
CA CYS A 329 11.09 -1.01 3.43
C CYS A 329 12.32 -1.34 4.28
N PRO A 330 12.16 -1.49 5.61
CA PRO A 330 13.26 -1.87 6.49
C PRO A 330 13.73 -3.29 6.17
N GLY A 331 15.05 -3.51 6.19
CA GLY A 331 15.62 -4.83 5.92
C GLY A 331 15.08 -5.45 4.63
N GLY A 332 14.81 -4.62 3.63
CA GLY A 332 14.17 -5.00 2.38
C GLY A 332 15.07 -4.88 1.17
N GLN A 333 14.48 -5.03 0.00
CA GLN A 333 15.17 -4.95 -1.28
C GLN A 333 14.40 -4.10 -2.28
N VAL A 334 15.13 -3.52 -3.23
CA VAL A 334 14.57 -2.86 -4.41
C VAL A 334 14.24 -3.92 -5.44
N VAL A 335 13.07 -3.80 -6.08
CA VAL A 335 12.57 -4.80 -7.03
C VAL A 335 12.21 -4.18 -8.37
N ALA A 336 12.36 -4.96 -9.44
CA ALA A 336 11.97 -4.57 -10.79
C ALA A 336 10.45 -4.67 -10.94
N SER A 337 9.78 -3.53 -11.04
CA SER A 337 8.32 -3.41 -10.99
C SER A 337 7.70 -2.98 -12.32
N ALA A 338 8.39 -3.27 -13.43
CA ALA A 338 7.89 -3.03 -14.79
C ALA A 338 6.59 -3.82 -15.07
N SER A 339 5.70 -3.24 -15.86
CA SER A 339 4.50 -3.91 -16.39
C SER A 339 4.22 -3.54 -17.85
N GLU A 340 5.09 -2.77 -18.47
CA GLU A 340 5.09 -2.44 -19.89
C GLU A 340 6.50 -2.72 -20.46
N GLU A 341 6.57 -3.18 -21.69
CA GLU A 341 7.83 -3.51 -22.35
C GLU A 341 8.75 -2.28 -22.47
N GLU A 342 10.06 -2.52 -22.36
CA GLU A 342 11.08 -1.48 -22.46
C GLU A 342 10.86 -0.29 -21.49
N ARG A 343 10.41 -0.58 -20.27
CA ARG A 343 10.18 0.40 -19.21
C ARG A 343 10.83 -0.09 -17.90
N VAL A 344 11.60 0.75 -17.23
CA VAL A 344 12.15 0.45 -15.91
C VAL A 344 11.34 1.21 -14.86
N VAL A 345 10.85 0.44 -13.89
CA VAL A 345 10.17 0.95 -12.71
C VAL A 345 10.73 0.23 -11.50
N THR A 346 11.12 0.98 -10.49
CA THR A 346 11.55 0.44 -9.19
C THR A 346 10.40 0.46 -8.20
N ASN A 347 10.42 -0.49 -7.27
CA ASN A 347 9.61 -0.49 -6.06
C ASN A 347 10.42 -1.15 -4.94
N GLY A 348 9.89 -1.24 -3.74
CA GLY A 348 10.52 -1.92 -2.62
C GLY A 348 9.64 -2.98 -2.00
N MET A 349 10.25 -4.05 -1.50
CA MET A 349 9.58 -5.07 -0.71
C MET A 349 10.42 -5.50 0.49
N SER A 350 9.77 -6.09 1.49
CA SER A 350 10.43 -6.78 2.60
C SER A 350 9.70 -8.07 2.92
N TYR A 351 10.45 -9.06 3.39
CA TYR A 351 9.88 -10.22 4.06
C TYR A 351 9.37 -9.83 5.46
N HIS A 352 8.53 -10.65 6.06
CA HIS A 352 8.02 -10.41 7.41
C HIS A 352 9.15 -10.16 8.44
N ALA A 353 10.21 -10.95 8.38
CA ALA A 353 11.34 -10.84 9.30
C ALA A 353 12.17 -9.54 9.13
N ARG A 354 12.06 -8.84 8.01
CA ARG A 354 12.83 -7.61 7.71
C ARG A 354 14.33 -7.76 7.99
N SER A 355 14.90 -8.92 7.67
CA SER A 355 16.27 -9.32 8.03
C SER A 355 17.34 -8.91 7.02
N GLY A 356 16.96 -8.28 5.92
CA GLY A 356 17.91 -7.81 4.91
C GLY A 356 18.86 -6.74 5.45
N LYS A 357 20.00 -6.60 4.77
CA LYS A 357 21.05 -5.64 5.15
C LYS A 357 20.68 -4.20 4.90
N ASN A 358 19.89 -3.94 3.84
CA ASN A 358 19.54 -2.59 3.42
C ASN A 358 18.16 -2.17 3.96
N ALA A 359 18.06 -0.88 4.25
CA ALA A 359 16.81 -0.13 4.26
C ALA A 359 16.65 0.53 2.91
N ASN A 360 15.46 0.49 2.32
CA ASN A 360 15.20 1.26 1.10
C ASN A 360 13.90 2.08 1.20
N ALA A 361 13.86 3.20 0.50
CA ALA A 361 12.68 4.06 0.42
C ALA A 361 12.67 4.82 -0.91
N ALA A 362 11.52 5.00 -1.52
CA ALA A 362 11.40 5.98 -2.58
C ALA A 362 11.63 7.39 -2.03
N VAL A 363 12.42 8.20 -2.72
CA VAL A 363 12.56 9.64 -2.52
C VAL A 363 11.97 10.31 -3.75
N VAL A 364 10.85 10.96 -3.57
CA VAL A 364 10.02 11.42 -4.68
C VAL A 364 9.59 12.86 -4.52
N VAL A 365 9.38 13.53 -5.64
CA VAL A 365 8.85 14.89 -5.72
C VAL A 365 7.44 14.88 -6.31
N SER A 366 6.54 15.68 -5.74
CA SER A 366 5.16 15.80 -6.19
C SER A 366 5.05 16.48 -7.55
N VAL A 367 4.17 15.92 -8.40
CA VAL A 367 3.69 16.50 -9.66
C VAL A 367 2.17 16.47 -9.68
N GLY A 368 1.55 17.40 -10.37
CA GLY A 368 0.10 17.55 -10.36
C GLY A 368 -0.49 17.96 -11.69
N GLY A 369 -1.80 18.23 -11.72
CA GLY A 369 -2.51 18.54 -12.95
C GLY A 369 -1.94 19.73 -13.73
N ALA A 370 -1.41 20.74 -13.05
CA ALA A 370 -0.79 21.91 -13.68
C ALA A 370 0.44 21.52 -14.55
N ASP A 371 1.23 20.52 -14.13
CA ASP A 371 2.37 20.03 -14.90
C ASP A 371 1.96 19.38 -16.23
N PHE A 372 0.70 18.96 -16.35
CA PHE A 372 0.16 18.21 -17.49
C PHE A 372 -0.98 18.95 -18.20
N ALA A 373 -1.16 20.25 -17.95
CA ALA A 373 -2.29 21.04 -18.43
C ALA A 373 -3.67 20.39 -18.11
N ASN A 374 -3.76 19.69 -16.96
CA ASN A 374 -4.90 18.90 -16.50
C ASN A 374 -5.36 17.79 -17.48
N ASP A 375 -4.48 17.35 -18.38
CA ASP A 375 -4.75 16.24 -19.29
C ASP A 375 -4.21 14.92 -18.72
N PRO A 376 -5.09 13.96 -18.37
CA PRO A 376 -4.69 12.65 -17.82
C PRO A 376 -3.85 11.82 -18.81
N ARG A 377 -4.04 12.02 -20.14
CA ARG A 377 -3.20 11.34 -21.16
C ARG A 377 -1.76 11.83 -21.10
N ARG A 378 -1.54 13.14 -20.88
CA ARG A 378 -0.20 13.70 -20.69
C ARG A 378 0.45 13.19 -19.41
N ALA A 379 -0.31 13.06 -18.32
CA ALA A 379 0.21 12.51 -17.07
C ALA A 379 0.69 11.05 -17.24
N ILE A 380 -0.09 10.23 -17.93
CA ILE A 380 0.28 8.83 -18.26
C ILE A 380 1.49 8.80 -19.21
N ALA A 381 1.50 9.65 -20.24
CA ALA A 381 2.61 9.74 -21.19
C ALA A 381 3.92 10.14 -20.51
N PHE A 382 3.87 11.10 -19.57
CA PHE A 382 5.02 11.53 -18.78
C PHE A 382 5.63 10.37 -17.98
N GLN A 383 4.82 9.57 -17.29
CA GLN A 383 5.33 8.38 -16.59
C GLN A 383 6.02 7.41 -17.56
N ARG A 384 5.38 7.12 -18.72
CA ARG A 384 5.94 6.22 -19.75
C ARG A 384 7.25 6.73 -20.32
N GLU A 385 7.35 8.04 -20.57
CA GLU A 385 8.58 8.67 -21.07
C GLU A 385 9.73 8.51 -20.07
N LEU A 386 9.50 8.80 -18.80
CA LEU A 386 10.51 8.65 -17.75
C LEU A 386 10.96 7.19 -17.61
N GLU A 387 10.02 6.26 -17.62
CA GLU A 387 10.29 4.82 -17.54
C GLU A 387 11.09 4.31 -18.74
N ALA A 388 10.85 4.85 -19.96
CA ALA A 388 11.61 4.54 -21.17
C ALA A 388 13.04 5.11 -21.10
N LYS A 389 13.20 6.35 -20.63
CA LYS A 389 14.53 6.95 -20.41
C LYS A 389 15.35 6.13 -19.42
N ALA A 390 14.72 5.66 -18.33
CA ALA A 390 15.38 4.81 -17.36
C ALA A 390 15.79 3.45 -17.95
N TYR A 391 14.94 2.83 -18.78
CA TYR A 391 15.27 1.59 -19.49
C TYR A 391 16.46 1.80 -20.43
N ALA A 392 16.46 2.85 -21.23
CA ALA A 392 17.55 3.17 -22.16
C ALA A 392 18.87 3.41 -21.41
N ALA A 393 18.83 4.12 -20.28
CA ALA A 393 20.02 4.41 -19.45
C ALA A 393 20.55 3.15 -18.74
N GLY A 394 19.67 2.21 -18.33
CA GLY A 394 20.06 0.97 -17.67
C GLY A 394 20.56 -0.13 -18.59
N ARG A 395 20.20 -0.08 -19.87
CA ARG A 395 20.35 -1.19 -20.85
C ARG A 395 21.77 -1.74 -21.01
N ALA A 396 22.80 -0.94 -20.75
CA ALA A 396 24.19 -1.36 -20.85
C ALA A 396 24.55 -2.54 -19.92
N ALA A 397 23.87 -2.67 -18.77
CA ALA A 397 24.07 -3.78 -17.82
C ALA A 397 23.12 -4.98 -18.07
N GLY A 398 22.20 -4.87 -19.03
CA GLY A 398 21.27 -5.94 -19.38
C GLY A 398 19.82 -5.47 -19.53
N ALA A 399 18.95 -6.36 -19.97
CA ALA A 399 17.52 -6.06 -20.10
C ALA A 399 16.92 -5.75 -18.72
N TYR A 400 16.23 -4.62 -18.62
CA TYR A 400 15.62 -4.09 -17.39
C TYR A 400 16.59 -3.81 -16.23
N ALA A 401 17.90 -3.74 -16.48
CA ALA A 401 18.82 -3.20 -15.49
C ALA A 401 18.46 -1.72 -15.23
N ALA A 402 18.61 -1.28 -13.98
CA ALA A 402 18.22 0.08 -13.60
C ALA A 402 19.44 1.04 -13.65
N PRO A 403 19.25 2.30 -14.07
CA PRO A 403 20.24 3.34 -13.85
C PRO A 403 20.38 3.64 -12.36
N ALA A 404 21.60 3.85 -11.89
CA ALA A 404 21.89 4.14 -10.49
C ALA A 404 23.10 5.07 -10.33
N GLU A 405 23.12 5.81 -9.25
CA GLU A 405 24.27 6.59 -8.79
C GLU A 405 24.28 6.75 -7.27
N ASN A 406 25.42 7.16 -6.72
CA ASN A 406 25.46 7.46 -5.28
C ASN A 406 24.71 8.76 -4.98
N VAL A 407 24.11 8.84 -3.78
CA VAL A 407 23.37 10.04 -3.35
C VAL A 407 24.24 11.29 -3.45
N GLN A 408 25.50 11.23 -3.03
CA GLN A 408 26.42 12.35 -3.12
C GLN A 408 26.72 12.74 -4.58
N SER A 409 26.91 11.75 -5.46
CA SER A 409 27.09 11.96 -6.91
C SER A 409 25.89 12.69 -7.52
N PHE A 410 24.66 12.28 -7.18
CA PHE A 410 23.44 12.94 -7.61
C PHE A 410 23.37 14.40 -7.15
N LEU A 411 23.72 14.67 -5.88
CA LEU A 411 23.75 16.03 -5.33
C LEU A 411 24.73 16.97 -6.06
N GLU A 412 25.80 16.40 -6.62
CA GLU A 412 26.86 17.11 -7.33
C GLU A 412 26.72 17.05 -8.87
N GLY A 413 25.77 16.26 -9.40
CA GLY A 413 25.52 16.11 -10.84
C GLY A 413 26.62 15.38 -11.60
N ARG A 414 27.21 14.32 -10.99
CA ARG A 414 28.36 13.60 -11.58
C ARG A 414 27.98 12.32 -12.33
N GLY A 415 26.82 11.70 -12.03
CA GLY A 415 26.40 10.45 -12.65
C GLY A 415 27.29 9.24 -12.32
N GLN A 416 27.92 9.21 -11.14
CA GLN A 416 28.89 8.19 -10.76
C GLN A 416 28.30 7.19 -9.76
N LEU A 417 28.62 5.90 -9.96
CA LEU A 417 28.25 4.83 -9.05
C LEU A 417 29.51 4.14 -8.51
N HIS A 418 29.71 4.29 -7.21
CA HIS A 418 30.70 3.52 -6.47
C HIS A 418 29.99 2.59 -5.49
N ILE A 419 30.21 1.29 -5.61
CA ILE A 419 29.62 0.27 -4.74
C ILE A 419 30.56 0.06 -3.54
N GLY A 420 30.17 0.60 -2.40
CA GLY A 420 30.88 0.51 -1.13
C GLY A 420 30.27 -0.53 -0.18
N SER A 421 29.93 -0.11 1.04
CA SER A 421 29.28 -0.96 2.04
C SER A 421 27.82 -1.27 1.68
N VAL A 422 27.13 -0.34 1.03
CA VAL A 422 25.78 -0.53 0.48
C VAL A 422 25.90 -1.25 -0.86
N GLN A 423 25.39 -2.48 -0.93
CA GLN A 423 25.27 -3.24 -2.16
C GLN A 423 23.87 -3.04 -2.74
N PRO A 424 23.72 -2.66 -4.02
CA PRO A 424 22.41 -2.53 -4.65
C PRO A 424 21.63 -3.84 -4.56
N THR A 425 20.36 -3.77 -4.20
CA THR A 425 19.51 -4.96 -4.07
C THR A 425 18.58 -5.18 -5.26
N TYR A 426 18.61 -4.30 -6.25
CA TYR A 426 17.79 -4.41 -7.45
C TYR A 426 18.18 -5.66 -8.27
N ASP A 427 17.24 -6.58 -8.40
CA ASP A 427 17.46 -7.95 -8.87
C ASP A 427 17.86 -8.07 -10.35
N ARG A 428 17.58 -7.06 -11.20
CA ARG A 428 17.99 -7.02 -12.61
C ARG A 428 19.37 -6.36 -12.85
N GLY A 429 20.07 -5.99 -11.75
CA GLY A 429 21.35 -5.29 -11.81
C GLY A 429 21.22 -3.80 -12.06
N VAL A 430 22.29 -3.08 -11.77
CA VAL A 430 22.35 -1.62 -11.91
C VAL A 430 23.53 -1.19 -12.77
N THR A 431 23.42 -0.01 -13.38
CA THR A 431 24.53 0.64 -14.13
C THR A 431 24.64 2.10 -13.76
N ALA A 432 25.88 2.63 -13.74
CA ALA A 432 26.13 4.03 -13.49
C ALA A 432 25.46 4.91 -14.56
N ALA A 433 24.70 5.90 -14.13
CA ALA A 433 24.06 6.88 -15.00
C ALA A 433 23.77 8.18 -14.23
N ASP A 434 23.73 9.29 -14.95
CA ASP A 434 23.25 10.56 -14.41
C ASP A 434 21.72 10.51 -14.24
N LEU A 435 21.26 10.23 -13.03
CA LEU A 435 19.83 10.18 -12.69
C LEU A 435 19.17 11.56 -12.84
N GLY A 436 19.93 12.63 -12.66
CA GLY A 436 19.44 14.00 -12.83
C GLY A 436 18.99 14.30 -14.26
N ALA A 437 19.58 13.65 -15.25
CA ALA A 437 19.23 13.80 -16.66
C ALA A 437 17.93 13.06 -17.04
N LEU A 438 17.44 12.14 -16.20
CA LEU A 438 16.21 11.38 -16.47
C LEU A 438 14.95 12.21 -16.19
N LEU A 439 15.03 13.18 -15.30
CA LEU A 439 13.91 14.03 -14.89
C LEU A 439 14.02 15.44 -15.48
N PRO A 440 12.92 16.19 -15.59
CA PRO A 440 13.00 17.63 -15.80
C PRO A 440 13.88 18.32 -14.75
N GLY A 441 14.72 19.27 -15.18
CA GLY A 441 15.71 19.92 -14.31
C GLY A 441 15.14 20.51 -13.02
N GLU A 442 13.95 21.12 -13.08
CA GLU A 442 13.24 21.65 -11.90
C GLU A 442 12.95 20.56 -10.86
N LEU A 443 12.52 19.37 -11.29
CA LEU A 443 12.25 18.26 -10.39
C LEU A 443 13.54 17.69 -9.80
N THR A 444 14.61 17.64 -10.60
CA THR A 444 15.95 17.22 -10.16
C THR A 444 16.49 18.16 -9.08
N ASP A 445 16.41 19.47 -9.28
CA ASP A 445 16.89 20.45 -8.32
C ASP A 445 16.07 20.44 -7.02
N THR A 446 14.76 20.23 -7.15
CA THR A 446 13.85 20.05 -6.01
C THR A 446 14.23 18.81 -5.19
N LEU A 447 14.49 17.65 -5.85
CA LEU A 447 14.96 16.43 -5.18
C LEU A 447 16.30 16.61 -4.47
N ARG A 448 17.27 17.28 -5.13
CA ARG A 448 18.57 17.62 -4.53
C ARG A 448 18.41 18.44 -3.25
N ALA A 449 17.55 19.46 -3.29
CA ALA A 449 17.26 20.28 -2.11
C ALA A 449 16.62 19.47 -0.98
N GLY A 450 15.69 18.57 -1.30
CA GLY A 450 15.06 17.66 -0.35
C GLY A 450 16.06 16.70 0.30
N LEU A 451 16.92 16.06 -0.49
CA LEU A 451 17.95 15.14 0.00
C LEU A 451 18.94 15.84 0.96
N ARG A 452 19.39 17.06 0.62
CA ARG A 452 20.24 17.86 1.54
C ARG A 452 19.54 18.17 2.87
N ALA A 453 18.23 18.36 2.86
CA ALA A 453 17.46 18.58 4.08
C ALA A 453 17.31 17.29 4.91
N TYR A 454 17.32 16.12 4.28
CA TYR A 454 17.21 14.84 4.97
C TYR A 454 18.44 14.49 5.80
N GLU A 455 19.64 14.90 5.38
CA GLU A 455 20.86 14.73 6.16
C GLU A 455 20.74 15.33 7.57
N ARG A 456 20.01 16.45 7.72
CA ARG A 456 19.76 17.07 9.03
C ARG A 456 18.75 16.31 9.90
N LYS A 457 17.97 15.42 9.30
CA LYS A 457 16.92 14.62 9.98
C LYS A 457 17.41 13.22 10.33
N ILE A 458 18.22 12.64 9.45
CA ILE A 458 18.86 11.33 9.61
C ILE A 458 20.32 11.50 9.21
N ALA A 459 21.22 11.48 10.18
CA ALA A 459 22.65 11.57 9.94
C ALA A 459 23.11 10.39 9.06
N GLY A 460 23.88 10.70 8.02
CA GLY A 460 24.35 9.73 7.03
C GLY A 460 23.36 9.42 5.92
N TYR A 461 22.24 10.16 5.80
CA TYR A 461 21.29 9.96 4.68
C TYR A 461 21.94 10.25 3.32
N THR A 462 22.89 11.16 3.26
CA THR A 462 23.68 11.51 2.07
C THR A 462 25.09 10.91 2.10
N ALA A 463 25.30 9.82 2.83
CA ALA A 463 26.58 9.13 2.89
C ALA A 463 27.12 8.80 1.48
N PRO A 464 28.45 8.80 1.27
CA PRO A 464 29.06 8.60 -0.05
C PRO A 464 28.71 7.27 -0.72
N ASP A 465 28.38 6.25 0.04
CA ASP A 465 28.02 4.91 -0.43
C ASP A 465 26.50 4.64 -0.44
N ALA A 466 25.66 5.59 0.01
CA ALA A 466 24.23 5.52 -0.19
C ALA A 466 23.90 5.57 -1.69
N ILE A 467 22.95 4.73 -2.14
CA ILE A 467 22.67 4.54 -3.56
C ILE A 467 21.26 5.02 -3.88
N LEU A 468 21.11 5.70 -5.02
CA LEU A 468 19.83 5.95 -5.69
C LEU A 468 19.73 5.02 -6.89
N THR A 469 18.59 4.33 -7.00
CA THR A 469 18.25 3.46 -8.14
C THR A 469 16.98 3.99 -8.80
N GLY A 470 17.01 4.18 -10.11
CA GLY A 470 15.89 4.78 -10.82
C GLY A 470 15.09 3.75 -11.62
N LEU A 471 13.82 4.03 -11.85
CA LEU A 471 13.02 5.20 -11.56
C LEU A 471 11.74 4.78 -10.82
N GLU A 472 11.33 5.53 -9.82
CA GLU A 472 10.04 5.31 -9.13
C GLU A 472 9.03 6.31 -9.69
N THR A 473 8.04 5.83 -10.44
CA THR A 473 7.02 6.66 -11.12
C THR A 473 5.60 6.33 -10.72
N ARG A 474 5.40 5.21 -9.99
CA ARG A 474 4.07 4.66 -9.71
C ARG A 474 3.72 4.73 -8.23
N THR A 475 3.93 5.91 -7.62
CA THR A 475 3.59 6.16 -6.22
C THR A 475 2.08 6.22 -5.97
N SER A 476 1.30 6.52 -7.00
CA SER A 476 -0.17 6.60 -6.98
C SER A 476 -0.71 6.61 -8.42
N SER A 477 -2.03 6.43 -8.56
CA SER A 477 -2.70 6.60 -9.86
C SER A 477 -2.54 8.04 -10.38
N PRO A 478 -2.17 8.24 -11.66
CA PRO A 478 -2.12 9.57 -12.26
C PRO A 478 -3.49 10.11 -12.64
N VAL A 479 -4.52 9.28 -12.49
CA VAL A 479 -5.89 9.60 -12.91
C VAL A 479 -6.91 9.34 -11.81
N ARG A 480 -8.06 10.00 -11.92
CA ARG A 480 -9.24 9.75 -11.10
C ARG A 480 -10.47 9.59 -11.99
N LEU A 481 -11.24 8.54 -11.78
CA LEU A 481 -12.57 8.37 -12.33
C LEU A 481 -13.59 8.84 -11.29
N LYS A 482 -14.24 9.98 -11.53
CA LYS A 482 -15.13 10.64 -10.58
C LYS A 482 -16.33 9.75 -10.23
N ARG A 483 -16.68 9.69 -8.96
CA ARG A 483 -17.87 9.03 -8.41
C ARG A 483 -18.62 9.96 -7.48
N GLU A 484 -19.91 9.72 -7.33
CA GLU A 484 -20.80 10.46 -6.44
C GLU A 484 -20.73 9.90 -4.99
N GLU A 485 -21.50 10.46 -4.09
CA GLU A 485 -21.53 10.05 -2.67
C GLU A 485 -22.02 8.61 -2.46
N ASP A 486 -22.85 8.11 -3.37
CA ASP A 486 -23.34 6.73 -3.41
C ASP A 486 -22.34 5.76 -4.06
N PHE A 487 -21.12 6.20 -4.31
CA PHE A 487 -20.00 5.48 -4.96
C PHE A 487 -20.23 5.14 -6.44
N VAL A 488 -21.32 5.54 -7.06
CA VAL A 488 -21.58 5.33 -8.49
C VAL A 488 -20.76 6.33 -9.31
N CYS A 489 -20.24 5.91 -10.46
CA CYS A 489 -19.57 6.78 -11.40
C CYS A 489 -20.51 7.91 -11.85
N ALA A 490 -20.04 9.16 -11.78
CA ALA A 490 -20.81 10.34 -12.14
C ALA A 490 -21.31 10.33 -13.61
N GLN A 491 -20.69 9.53 -14.48
CA GLN A 491 -20.95 9.51 -15.92
C GLN A 491 -21.61 8.21 -16.43
N LEU A 492 -21.65 7.15 -15.59
CA LEU A 492 -22.16 5.84 -16.01
C LEU A 492 -22.78 5.11 -14.81
N ALA A 493 -24.09 5.04 -14.77
CA ALA A 493 -24.80 4.30 -13.74
C ALA A 493 -24.46 2.80 -13.81
N GLY A 494 -24.22 2.18 -12.65
CA GLY A 494 -23.80 0.78 -12.53
C GLY A 494 -22.29 0.57 -12.52
N LEU A 495 -21.49 1.58 -12.84
CA LEU A 495 -20.04 1.55 -12.67
C LEU A 495 -19.67 2.13 -11.30
N TYR A 496 -18.90 1.41 -10.51
CA TYR A 496 -18.45 1.78 -9.16
C TYR A 496 -16.92 1.93 -9.14
N PRO A 497 -16.37 3.16 -9.33
CA PRO A 497 -14.94 3.42 -9.22
C PRO A 497 -14.44 3.10 -7.81
N CYS A 498 -13.41 2.25 -7.70
CA CYS A 498 -12.95 1.69 -6.43
C CYS A 498 -11.42 1.62 -6.35
N GLY A 499 -10.90 1.89 -5.18
CA GLY A 499 -9.51 1.68 -4.83
C GLY A 499 -8.54 2.67 -5.45
N GLU A 500 -7.28 2.26 -5.55
CA GLU A 500 -6.18 3.14 -5.96
C GLU A 500 -6.22 3.48 -7.44
N GLY A 501 -6.57 2.53 -8.31
CA GLY A 501 -6.67 2.78 -9.75
C GLY A 501 -7.70 3.83 -10.12
N ALA A 502 -8.83 3.82 -9.43
CA ALA A 502 -9.87 4.83 -9.59
C ALA A 502 -9.54 6.18 -8.90
N GLY A 503 -8.43 6.27 -8.15
CA GLY A 503 -7.93 7.50 -7.54
C GLY A 503 -8.41 7.78 -6.11
N TYR A 504 -8.93 6.77 -5.38
CA TYR A 504 -9.55 6.96 -4.06
C TYR A 504 -8.76 6.35 -2.89
N ALA A 505 -7.73 5.59 -3.16
CA ALA A 505 -6.90 4.96 -2.13
C ALA A 505 -5.41 5.08 -2.47
N GLY A 506 -4.55 4.74 -1.52
CA GLY A 506 -3.11 4.66 -1.69
C GLY A 506 -2.51 3.71 -0.65
N GLY A 507 -2.46 2.41 -0.96
CA GLY A 507 -1.94 1.34 -0.12
C GLY A 507 -3.01 0.34 0.32
N ILE A 508 -2.57 -0.79 0.90
CA ILE A 508 -3.38 -1.98 1.17
C ILE A 508 -4.62 -1.66 2.02
N MET A 509 -4.43 -1.07 3.20
CA MET A 509 -5.52 -0.80 4.13
C MET A 509 -6.57 0.14 3.54
N SER A 510 -6.15 1.28 2.98
CA SER A 510 -7.09 2.26 2.41
C SER A 510 -7.83 1.72 1.19
N ALA A 511 -7.18 0.88 0.38
CA ALA A 511 -7.82 0.23 -0.76
C ALA A 511 -8.85 -0.83 -0.31
N ALA A 512 -8.51 -1.64 0.68
CA ALA A 512 -9.44 -2.61 1.27
C ALA A 512 -10.69 -1.94 1.87
N VAL A 513 -10.49 -0.86 2.65
CA VAL A 513 -11.60 -0.07 3.22
C VAL A 513 -12.47 0.53 2.13
N ASP A 514 -11.87 1.06 1.05
CA ASP A 514 -12.64 1.61 -0.07
C ASP A 514 -13.46 0.52 -0.78
N GLY A 515 -12.88 -0.68 -0.95
CA GLY A 515 -13.62 -1.86 -1.43
C GLY A 515 -14.82 -2.22 -0.57
N LEU A 516 -14.65 -2.22 0.75
CA LEU A 516 -15.75 -2.47 1.70
C LEU A 516 -16.85 -1.40 1.60
N ARG A 517 -16.48 -0.12 1.47
CA ARG A 517 -17.44 0.99 1.32
C ARG A 517 -18.26 0.85 0.03
N VAL A 518 -17.61 0.53 -1.08
CA VAL A 518 -18.28 0.28 -2.37
C VAL A 518 -19.21 -0.93 -2.27
N ALA A 519 -18.76 -2.03 -1.69
CA ALA A 519 -19.61 -3.20 -1.48
C ALA A 519 -20.81 -2.89 -0.59
N ARG A 520 -20.63 -2.12 0.50
CA ARG A 520 -21.75 -1.63 1.34
C ARG A 520 -22.78 -0.83 0.57
N ALA A 521 -22.33 0.06 -0.33
CA ALA A 521 -23.22 0.84 -1.18
C ALA A 521 -24.03 -0.05 -2.11
N ILE A 522 -23.42 -1.08 -2.70
CA ILE A 522 -24.11 -2.08 -3.53
C ILE A 522 -25.12 -2.88 -2.69
N ILE A 523 -24.71 -3.40 -1.53
CA ILE A 523 -25.54 -4.18 -0.63
C ILE A 523 -26.75 -3.37 -0.15
N SER A 524 -26.55 -2.09 0.23
CA SER A 524 -27.64 -1.25 0.71
C SER A 524 -28.68 -0.91 -0.36
N ARG A 525 -28.36 -1.08 -1.63
CA ARG A 525 -29.23 -0.78 -2.76
C ARG A 525 -29.95 -2.01 -3.32
N TYR A 526 -29.25 -3.11 -3.44
CA TYR A 526 -29.73 -4.29 -4.14
C TYR A 526 -30.03 -5.45 -3.19
N ALA A 527 -30.96 -6.31 -3.59
CA ALA A 527 -31.14 -7.62 -2.97
C ALA A 527 -30.07 -8.60 -3.48
N PRO A 528 -29.63 -9.59 -2.68
CA PRO A 528 -28.78 -10.67 -3.18
C PRO A 528 -29.47 -11.46 -4.29
N ALA A 529 -28.70 -11.87 -5.32
CA ALA A 529 -29.21 -12.54 -6.52
C ALA A 529 -29.47 -14.04 -6.28
#